data_49b402652f2c86063a7c8254da0a317b
#
_entry.id   49b402652f2c86063a7c8254da0a317b
#
_cell.length_a   1.000
_cell.length_b   1.000
_cell.length_c   1.000
_cell.angle_alpha   90.00
_cell.angle_beta   90.00
_cell.angle_gamma   90.00
#
_symmetry.space_group_name_H-M   'P 1'
#
loop_
_entity.id
_entity.type
_entity.pdbx_description
1 polymer ?
#
loop_
_entity_poly.entity_id
_entity_poly.type
_entity_poly.pdbx_seq_one_letter_code
_entity_poly.pdbx_strand_id
1 'polypeptide(L)'
;MIYLFDWGNTLMVDFPHAQGKMCDWNKVEAIPQAKEVLATLSKSHQIYIATSASDSAMEDIQKAFQRVDLDQYINGYFCFSNIGIEKSRAEFYQAVAKKLGVHEGELTMIGDLPNKDIYPAMEAGLNTIWFNAAGSPAPGKPIAQQIHCLSELILNTANE
;
A
#
# COMPACT_ATOMS: atom_id res chain seq x y z
N MET A 1 -15.28 2.44 2.25
CA MET A 1 -14.19 1.63 1.65
C MET A 1 -12.94 1.76 2.52
N ILE A 2 -12.20 0.70 2.65
CA ILE A 2 -10.92 0.69 3.37
C ILE A 2 -9.83 0.39 2.36
N TYR A 3 -8.84 1.28 2.28
CA TYR A 3 -7.70 1.11 1.37
C TYR A 3 -6.48 0.62 2.14
N LEU A 4 -5.82 -0.38 1.56
CA LEU A 4 -4.49 -0.83 1.97
C LEU A 4 -3.51 -0.40 0.88
N PHE A 5 -2.49 0.37 1.25
CA PHE A 5 -1.43 0.78 0.33
C PHE A 5 -0.14 0.06 0.68
N ASP A 6 0.56 -0.40 -0.35
CA ASP A 6 1.96 -0.76 -0.23
C ASP A 6 2.79 0.51 0.07
N TRP A 7 4.00 0.31 0.59
CA TRP A 7 4.88 1.39 1.02
C TRP A 7 5.89 1.78 -0.08
N GLY A 8 6.94 0.96 -0.26
CA GLY A 8 8.02 1.26 -1.21
C GLY A 8 7.54 1.22 -2.66
N ASN A 9 7.88 2.24 -3.43
CA ASN A 9 7.51 2.43 -4.84
C ASN A 9 6.01 2.51 -5.13
N THR A 10 5.19 2.62 -4.09
CA THR A 10 3.76 2.93 -4.22
C THR A 10 3.44 4.30 -3.63
N LEU A 11 3.82 4.56 -2.39
CA LEU A 11 3.65 5.88 -1.74
C LEU A 11 4.97 6.60 -1.50
N MET A 12 6.05 5.86 -1.33
CA MET A 12 7.39 6.43 -1.10
C MET A 12 8.40 5.76 -2.03
N VAL A 13 9.37 6.54 -2.50
CA VAL A 13 10.43 6.02 -3.36
C VAL A 13 11.33 5.08 -2.56
N ASP A 14 11.49 3.84 -3.05
CA ASP A 14 12.44 2.89 -2.50
C ASP A 14 13.76 3.01 -3.28
N PHE A 15 14.69 3.83 -2.76
CA PHE A 15 15.96 4.07 -3.42
C PHE A 15 16.82 2.81 -3.38
N PRO A 16 17.19 2.23 -4.54
CA PRO A 16 17.85 0.91 -4.59
C PRO A 16 19.24 0.87 -3.97
N HIS A 17 19.89 2.02 -3.83
CA HIS A 17 21.23 2.11 -3.24
C HIS A 17 21.23 2.50 -1.76
N ALA A 18 20.07 2.81 -1.20
CA ALA A 18 19.95 3.16 0.20
C ALA A 18 20.08 1.90 1.06
N GLN A 19 20.71 2.03 2.23
CA GLN A 19 20.94 0.95 3.16
C GLN A 19 20.27 1.25 4.51
N GLY A 20 19.83 0.17 5.18
CA GLY A 20 19.16 0.29 6.46
C GLY A 20 17.69 0.68 6.33
N LYS A 21 17.11 1.05 7.47
CA LYS A 21 15.70 1.42 7.54
C LYS A 21 15.43 2.74 6.81
N MET A 22 14.35 2.82 6.07
CA MET A 22 13.97 4.03 5.34
C MET A 22 13.86 5.25 6.27
N CYS A 23 13.36 5.07 7.49
CA CYS A 23 13.23 6.17 8.45
C CYS A 23 14.58 6.83 8.80
N ASP A 24 15.69 6.12 8.60
CA ASP A 24 17.05 6.60 8.89
C ASP A 24 17.82 7.06 7.63
N TRP A 25 17.22 6.96 6.45
CA TRP A 25 17.89 7.39 5.22
C TRP A 25 18.14 8.90 5.21
N ASN A 26 19.24 9.32 4.59
CA ASN A 26 19.55 10.76 4.43
C ASN A 26 18.46 11.47 3.62
N LYS A 27 17.93 10.81 2.59
CA LYS A 27 16.86 11.33 1.73
C LYS A 27 15.70 10.36 1.71
N VAL A 28 14.51 10.87 1.98
CA VAL A 28 13.23 10.19 1.73
C VAL A 28 12.39 11.05 0.81
N GLU A 29 11.59 10.39 -0.04
CA GLU A 29 10.80 11.08 -1.05
C GLU A 29 9.48 10.34 -1.26
N ALA A 30 8.38 11.09 -1.29
CA ALA A 30 7.07 10.53 -1.64
C ALA A 30 6.97 10.32 -3.16
N ILE A 31 6.19 9.32 -3.56
CA ILE A 31 5.80 9.14 -4.96
C ILE A 31 4.95 10.35 -5.38
N PRO A 32 5.10 10.85 -6.62
CA PRO A 32 4.32 11.99 -7.09
C PRO A 32 2.82 11.82 -6.83
N GLN A 33 2.19 12.88 -6.33
CA GLN A 33 0.75 12.96 -6.02
C GLN A 33 0.30 12.14 -4.79
N ALA A 34 1.20 11.45 -4.09
CA ALA A 34 0.84 10.65 -2.91
C ALA A 34 0.11 11.49 -1.85
N LYS A 35 0.62 12.67 -1.53
CA LYS A 35 0.01 13.53 -0.51
C LYS A 35 -1.39 13.99 -0.90
N GLU A 36 -1.57 14.45 -2.14
CA GLU A 36 -2.87 14.91 -2.65
C GLU A 36 -3.90 13.77 -2.64
N VAL A 37 -3.51 12.59 -3.10
CA VAL A 37 -4.38 11.42 -3.16
C VAL A 37 -4.79 10.98 -1.77
N LEU A 38 -3.83 10.84 -0.84
CA LEU A 38 -4.14 10.42 0.53
C LEU A 38 -5.00 11.47 1.25
N ALA A 39 -4.72 12.76 1.06
CA ALA A 39 -5.53 13.82 1.65
C ALA A 39 -6.97 13.79 1.16
N THR A 40 -7.18 13.48 -0.12
CA THR A 40 -8.52 13.38 -0.70
C THR A 40 -9.26 12.13 -0.21
N LEU A 41 -8.62 10.96 -0.29
CA LEU A 41 -9.23 9.70 0.12
C LEU A 41 -9.54 9.65 1.61
N SER A 42 -8.69 10.22 2.46
CA SER A 42 -8.86 10.19 3.92
C SER A 42 -10.09 10.95 4.40
N LYS A 43 -10.68 11.80 3.58
CA LYS A 43 -11.90 12.54 3.94
C LYS A 43 -13.11 11.63 4.09
N SER A 44 -13.17 10.51 3.38
CA SER A 44 -14.31 9.60 3.36
C SER A 44 -13.95 8.12 3.50
N HIS A 45 -12.65 7.80 3.55
CA HIS A 45 -12.17 6.41 3.61
C HIS A 45 -11.08 6.27 4.68
N GLN A 46 -10.95 5.04 5.20
CA GLN A 46 -9.82 4.69 6.06
C GLN A 46 -8.66 4.19 5.20
N ILE A 47 -7.45 4.55 5.61
CA ILE A 47 -6.22 4.21 4.89
C ILE A 47 -5.25 3.52 5.83
N TYR A 48 -4.78 2.34 5.43
CA TYR A 48 -3.78 1.55 6.14
C TYR A 48 -2.62 1.22 5.22
N ILE A 49 -1.45 1.02 5.79
CA ILE A 49 -0.26 0.56 5.06
C ILE A 49 -0.09 -0.93 5.28
N ALA A 50 0.19 -1.65 4.18
CA ALA A 50 0.51 -3.08 4.21
C ALA A 50 1.85 -3.28 3.51
N THR A 51 2.88 -3.67 4.25
CA THR A 51 4.24 -3.77 3.72
C THR A 51 4.88 -5.11 4.03
N SER A 52 5.82 -5.52 3.16
CA SER A 52 6.66 -6.70 3.36
C SER A 52 8.04 -6.36 3.94
N ALA A 53 8.28 -5.11 4.35
CA ALA A 53 9.55 -4.71 4.95
C ALA A 53 9.87 -5.57 6.17
N SER A 54 11.01 -6.27 6.14
CA SER A 54 11.42 -7.20 7.20
C SER A 54 12.26 -6.54 8.29
N ASP A 55 12.86 -5.39 7.98
CA ASP A 55 13.77 -4.67 8.86
C ASP A 55 13.08 -3.57 9.67
N SER A 56 11.80 -3.29 9.41
CA SER A 56 11.08 -2.17 9.99
C SER A 56 9.87 -2.65 10.77
N ALA A 57 9.76 -2.20 12.02
CA ALA A 57 8.55 -2.33 12.81
C ALA A 57 7.56 -1.20 12.46
N MET A 58 6.36 -1.26 13.02
CA MET A 58 5.30 -0.27 12.80
C MET A 58 5.81 1.16 13.06
N GLU A 59 6.56 1.36 14.13
CA GLU A 59 7.09 2.67 14.53
C GLU A 59 8.11 3.21 13.52
N ASP A 60 8.93 2.34 12.95
CA ASP A 60 9.91 2.72 11.93
C ASP A 60 9.23 3.15 10.63
N ILE A 61 8.17 2.44 10.23
CA ILE A 61 7.37 2.76 9.05
C ILE A 61 6.69 4.11 9.25
N GLN A 62 6.06 4.32 10.41
CA GLN A 62 5.41 5.58 10.75
C GLN A 62 6.38 6.76 10.70
N LYS A 63 7.60 6.60 11.24
CA LYS A 63 8.63 7.63 11.18
C LYS A 63 9.01 8.00 9.76
N ALA A 64 9.12 7.02 8.86
CA ALA A 64 9.40 7.28 7.45
C ALA A 64 8.29 8.13 6.82
N PHE A 65 7.02 7.79 7.09
CA PHE A 65 5.88 8.58 6.59
C PHE A 65 5.82 9.98 7.20
N GLN A 66 6.18 10.14 8.46
CA GLN A 66 6.26 11.45 9.12
C GLN A 66 7.25 12.38 8.41
N ARG A 67 8.35 11.85 7.90
CA ARG A 67 9.38 12.64 7.21
C ARG A 67 8.88 13.28 5.91
N VAL A 68 7.79 12.79 5.33
CA VAL A 68 7.17 13.34 4.10
C VAL A 68 5.74 13.82 4.35
N ASP A 69 5.34 13.99 5.60
CA ASP A 69 4.02 14.49 6.02
C ASP A 69 2.83 13.65 5.49
N LEU A 70 3.00 12.33 5.40
CA LEU A 70 1.95 11.42 4.97
C LEU A 70 1.25 10.70 6.12
N ASP A 71 1.88 10.58 7.29
CA ASP A 71 1.35 9.79 8.41
C ASP A 71 0.01 10.32 8.93
N GLN A 72 -0.24 11.61 8.81
CA GLN A 72 -1.50 12.23 9.21
C GLN A 72 -2.74 11.65 8.51
N TYR A 73 -2.57 11.02 7.34
CA TYR A 73 -3.65 10.42 6.57
C TYR A 73 -3.80 8.92 6.80
N ILE A 74 -2.89 8.31 7.56
CA ILE A 74 -2.79 6.87 7.74
C ILE A 74 -3.41 6.46 9.08
N ASN A 75 -4.33 5.49 9.05
CA ASN A 75 -5.02 4.97 10.23
C ASN A 75 -4.23 3.87 10.94
N GLY A 76 -3.33 3.19 10.26
CA GLY A 76 -2.52 2.14 10.87
C GLY A 76 -1.57 1.49 9.87
N TYR A 77 -0.70 0.63 10.39
CA TYR A 77 0.38 0.01 9.64
C TYR A 77 0.39 -1.49 9.92
N PHE A 78 0.39 -2.29 8.86
CA PHE A 78 0.50 -3.75 8.93
C PHE A 78 1.80 -4.21 8.29
N CYS A 79 2.59 -4.97 9.03
CA CYS A 79 3.87 -5.48 8.60
C CYS A 79 4.12 -6.86 9.22
N PHE A 80 5.22 -7.52 8.84
CA PHE A 80 5.54 -8.84 9.38
C PHE A 80 5.61 -8.83 10.91
N SER A 81 6.16 -7.78 11.53
CA SER A 81 6.34 -7.73 12.99
C SER A 81 5.03 -7.73 13.77
N ASN A 82 3.93 -7.21 13.20
CA ASN A 82 2.64 -7.20 13.91
C ASN A 82 1.61 -8.21 13.37
N ILE A 83 1.80 -8.74 12.17
CA ILE A 83 0.94 -9.77 11.58
C ILE A 83 1.53 -11.18 11.76
N GLY A 84 2.86 -11.32 11.66
CA GLY A 84 3.54 -12.61 11.78
C GLY A 84 3.48 -13.46 10.52
N ILE A 85 2.98 -12.95 9.41
CA ILE A 85 2.83 -13.64 8.12
C ILE A 85 3.41 -12.74 7.04
N GLU A 86 4.07 -13.35 6.05
CA GLU A 86 4.62 -12.59 4.92
C GLU A 86 3.51 -12.10 3.98
N LYS A 87 3.66 -10.90 3.45
CA LYS A 87 2.69 -10.27 2.55
C LYS A 87 2.51 -11.03 1.23
N SER A 88 3.46 -11.85 0.83
CA SER A 88 3.35 -12.68 -0.38
C SER A 88 2.31 -13.81 -0.26
N ARG A 89 1.67 -13.97 0.89
CA ARG A 89 0.69 -15.02 1.17
C ARG A 89 -0.70 -14.43 1.37
N ALA A 90 -1.72 -15.14 0.85
CA ALA A 90 -3.12 -14.75 1.03
C ALA A 90 -3.49 -14.61 2.51
N GLU A 91 -2.92 -15.46 3.37
CA GLU A 91 -3.17 -15.46 4.82
C GLU A 91 -2.80 -14.12 5.48
N PHE A 92 -1.82 -13.38 4.93
CA PHE A 92 -1.50 -12.03 5.42
C PHE A 92 -2.72 -11.12 5.31
N TYR A 93 -3.36 -11.09 4.14
CA TYR A 93 -4.52 -10.25 3.88
C TYR A 93 -5.76 -10.68 4.65
N GLN A 94 -5.93 -11.98 4.83
CA GLN A 94 -7.00 -12.52 5.68
C GLN A 94 -6.80 -12.08 7.15
N ALA A 95 -5.56 -12.12 7.65
CA ALA A 95 -5.23 -11.67 8.99
C ALA A 95 -5.47 -10.17 9.18
N VAL A 96 -5.17 -9.36 8.17
CA VAL A 96 -5.46 -7.91 8.18
C VAL A 96 -6.97 -7.67 8.28
N ALA A 97 -7.77 -8.33 7.44
CA ALA A 97 -9.23 -8.23 7.49
C ALA A 97 -9.78 -8.61 8.87
N LYS A 98 -9.27 -9.70 9.45
CA LYS A 98 -9.66 -10.16 10.78
C LYS A 98 -9.33 -9.12 11.86
N LYS A 99 -8.13 -8.54 11.82
CA LYS A 99 -7.72 -7.50 12.78
C LYS A 99 -8.59 -6.25 12.68
N LEU A 100 -9.03 -5.91 11.48
CA LEU A 100 -9.91 -4.75 11.25
C LEU A 100 -11.38 -5.07 11.52
N GLY A 101 -11.74 -6.36 11.69
CA GLY A 101 -13.11 -6.77 11.94
C GLY A 101 -14.04 -6.60 10.75
N VAL A 102 -13.50 -6.76 9.53
CA VAL A 102 -14.25 -6.58 8.28
C VAL A 102 -14.09 -7.80 7.37
N HIS A 103 -14.96 -7.91 6.37
CA HIS A 103 -14.80 -8.91 5.31
C HIS A 103 -13.72 -8.47 4.33
N GLU A 104 -13.05 -9.43 3.72
CA GLU A 104 -12.00 -9.20 2.73
C GLU A 104 -12.49 -8.33 1.57
N GLY A 105 -13.74 -8.50 1.14
CA GLY A 105 -14.35 -7.71 0.06
C GLY A 105 -14.56 -6.24 0.37
N GLU A 106 -14.42 -5.82 1.63
CA GLU A 106 -14.47 -4.42 2.04
C GLU A 106 -13.12 -3.72 1.93
N LEU A 107 -12.05 -4.47 1.62
CA LEU A 107 -10.69 -3.98 1.49
C LEU A 107 -10.29 -3.87 0.03
N THR A 108 -9.54 -2.82 -0.29
CA THR A 108 -8.90 -2.65 -1.59
C THR A 108 -7.40 -2.50 -1.39
N MET A 109 -6.61 -3.42 -1.96
CA MET A 109 -5.14 -3.35 -1.91
C MET A 109 -4.61 -2.63 -3.14
N ILE A 110 -3.72 -1.68 -2.92
CA ILE A 110 -3.04 -0.92 -3.97
C ILE A 110 -1.54 -1.08 -3.79
N GLY A 111 -0.86 -1.58 -4.81
CA GLY A 111 0.58 -1.78 -4.76
C GLY A 111 1.20 -1.98 -6.14
N ASP A 112 2.53 -1.95 -6.18
CA ASP A 112 3.31 -1.99 -7.43
C ASP A 112 3.81 -3.40 -7.80
N LEU A 113 3.81 -4.35 -6.84
CA LEU A 113 4.35 -5.69 -7.05
C LEU A 113 3.22 -6.72 -7.15
N PRO A 114 2.89 -7.22 -8.38
CA PRO A 114 1.79 -8.17 -8.55
C PRO A 114 1.89 -9.42 -7.66
N ASN A 115 3.09 -9.98 -7.49
CA ASN A 115 3.27 -11.22 -6.74
C ASN A 115 3.15 -11.06 -5.21
N LYS A 116 3.22 -9.83 -4.70
CA LYS A 116 3.07 -9.54 -3.27
C LYS A 116 1.80 -8.78 -2.96
N ASP A 117 1.43 -7.83 -3.81
CA ASP A 117 0.35 -6.88 -3.54
C ASP A 117 -0.97 -7.28 -4.18
N ILE A 118 -0.93 -7.95 -5.34
CA ILE A 118 -2.13 -8.15 -6.15
C ILE A 118 -2.64 -9.58 -6.10
N TYR A 119 -1.85 -10.56 -6.55
CA TYR A 119 -2.32 -11.95 -6.62
C TYR A 119 -2.66 -12.54 -5.25
N PRO A 120 -1.83 -12.36 -4.20
CA PRO A 120 -2.20 -12.88 -2.87
C PRO A 120 -3.43 -12.18 -2.29
N ALA A 121 -3.59 -10.87 -2.54
CA ALA A 121 -4.77 -10.12 -2.09
C ALA A 121 -6.03 -10.59 -2.82
N MET A 122 -5.94 -10.83 -4.14
CA MET A 122 -7.06 -11.41 -4.91
C MET A 122 -7.45 -12.79 -4.39
N GLU A 123 -6.47 -13.64 -4.11
CA GLU A 123 -6.70 -14.98 -3.56
C GLU A 123 -7.39 -14.90 -2.20
N ALA A 124 -7.07 -13.89 -1.40
CA ALA A 124 -7.71 -13.66 -0.10
C ALA A 124 -9.13 -13.09 -0.22
N GLY A 125 -9.54 -12.61 -1.39
CA GLY A 125 -10.87 -12.05 -1.62
C GLY A 125 -10.94 -10.52 -1.58
N LEU A 126 -9.80 -9.83 -1.54
CA LEU A 126 -9.74 -8.38 -1.58
C LEU A 126 -10.00 -7.85 -3.00
N ASN A 127 -10.48 -6.61 -3.07
CA ASN A 127 -10.38 -5.83 -4.30
C ASN A 127 -8.92 -5.39 -4.47
N THR A 128 -8.46 -5.26 -5.71
CA THR A 128 -7.06 -4.91 -5.98
C THR A 128 -6.95 -3.88 -7.09
N ILE A 129 -5.97 -2.99 -6.96
CA ILE A 129 -5.58 -2.03 -8.00
C ILE A 129 -4.05 -2.09 -8.13
N TRP A 130 -3.58 -2.48 -9.29
CA TRP A 130 -2.15 -2.52 -9.57
C TRP A 130 -1.62 -1.14 -9.94
N PHE A 131 -0.69 -0.63 -9.14
CA PHE A 131 0.04 0.60 -9.46
C PHE A 131 1.17 0.26 -10.43
N ASN A 132 0.88 0.42 -11.73
CA ASN A 132 1.74 0.02 -12.83
C ASN A 132 2.27 1.24 -13.58
N ALA A 133 3.16 2.00 -12.94
CA ALA A 133 3.71 3.25 -13.50
C ALA A 133 4.48 3.02 -14.80
N ALA A 134 5.14 1.86 -14.94
CA ALA A 134 5.94 1.53 -16.12
C ALA A 134 5.12 0.97 -17.30
N GLY A 135 3.84 0.64 -17.09
CA GLY A 135 3.01 0.02 -18.14
C GLY A 135 3.46 -1.40 -18.50
N SER A 136 4.02 -2.13 -17.54
CA SER A 136 4.51 -3.50 -17.76
C SER A 136 3.36 -4.49 -17.94
N PRO A 137 3.58 -5.60 -18.69
CA PRO A 137 2.58 -6.66 -18.76
C PRO A 137 2.44 -7.39 -17.42
N ALA A 138 1.25 -7.92 -17.13
CA ALA A 138 1.04 -8.73 -15.94
C ALA A 138 1.89 -10.01 -16.02
N PRO A 139 2.61 -10.38 -14.93
CA PRO A 139 3.52 -11.54 -14.97
C PRO A 139 2.79 -12.88 -14.92
N GLY A 140 1.52 -12.91 -14.57
CA GLY A 140 0.71 -14.13 -14.47
C GLY A 140 -0.69 -13.91 -15.01
N LYS A 141 -1.71 -14.18 -14.21
CA LYS A 141 -3.11 -13.95 -14.60
C LYS A 141 -3.34 -12.48 -14.96
N PRO A 142 -4.26 -12.17 -15.88
CA PRO A 142 -4.60 -10.79 -16.21
C PRO A 142 -5.04 -10.00 -14.98
N ILE A 143 -4.58 -8.74 -14.89
CA ILE A 143 -4.97 -7.82 -13.84
C ILE A 143 -5.84 -6.74 -14.48
N ALA A 144 -7.14 -6.77 -14.17
CA ALA A 144 -8.12 -5.90 -14.82
C ALA A 144 -8.02 -4.45 -14.35
N GLN A 145 -7.81 -4.24 -13.05
CA GLN A 145 -7.76 -2.90 -12.48
C GLN A 145 -6.31 -2.48 -12.24
N GLN A 146 -5.87 -1.49 -12.99
CA GLN A 146 -4.53 -0.93 -12.85
C GLN A 146 -4.56 0.57 -13.10
N ILE A 147 -3.63 1.27 -12.47
CA ILE A 147 -3.40 2.70 -12.63
C ILE A 147 -1.94 2.95 -12.98
N HIS A 148 -1.65 4.04 -13.68
CA HIS A 148 -0.30 4.42 -14.07
C HIS A 148 0.24 5.59 -13.26
N CYS A 149 -0.64 6.30 -12.55
CA CYS A 149 -0.29 7.35 -11.60
C CYS A 149 -1.32 7.38 -10.47
N LEU A 150 -0.92 7.85 -9.30
CA LEU A 150 -1.79 7.82 -8.11
C LEU A 150 -3.03 8.70 -8.26
N SER A 151 -2.94 9.79 -9.03
CA SER A 151 -4.09 10.70 -9.23
C SER A 151 -5.29 10.02 -9.88
N GLU A 152 -5.11 8.91 -10.58
CA GLU A 152 -6.23 8.15 -11.16
C GLU A 152 -7.17 7.61 -10.08
N LEU A 153 -6.69 7.40 -8.85
CA LEU A 153 -7.52 6.96 -7.73
C LEU A 153 -8.59 7.98 -7.34
N ILE A 154 -8.30 9.27 -7.49
CA ILE A 154 -9.24 10.34 -7.12
C ILE A 154 -10.05 10.87 -8.31
N LEU A 155 -9.63 10.62 -9.54
CA LEU A 155 -10.42 10.98 -10.73
C LEU A 155 -11.67 10.12 -10.84
N ASN A 156 -11.62 8.87 -10.42
CA ASN A 156 -12.75 7.94 -10.46
C ASN A 156 -13.77 8.22 -9.34
N THR A 157 -13.34 8.80 -8.22
CA THR A 157 -14.25 9.14 -7.10
C THR A 157 -15.07 10.41 -7.37
N ALA A 158 -14.66 11.25 -8.29
CA ALA A 158 -15.40 12.48 -8.65
C ALA A 158 -16.65 12.19 -9.50
N ASN A 159 -16.82 10.96 -10.00
CA ASN A 159 -17.96 10.52 -10.81
C ASN A 159 -18.97 9.64 -10.04
N GLU A 160 -18.76 9.43 -8.76
CA GLU A 160 -19.69 8.79 -7.83
C GLU A 160 -20.41 9.88 -7.01
#